data_1ba8c9c9cb4f7510add29cbbc40311e8
#
_entry.id   1ba8c9c9cb4f7510add29cbbc40311e8
#
_cell.length_a   1.000
_cell.length_b   1.000
_cell.length_c   1.000
_cell.angle_alpha   90.00
_cell.angle_beta   90.00
_cell.angle_gamma   90.00
#
_symmetry.space_group_name_H-M   'P 1'
#
loop_
_entity.id
_entity.type
_entity.pdbx_description
1 polymer ?
#
loop_
_entity_poly.entity_id
_entity_poly.type
_entity_poly.pdbx_seq_one_letter_code
_entity_poly.pdbx_strand_id
1 'polypeptide(L)'
;MNQQLAICLGAALSIVMSTAVKSRAVDEWPQFRGPQADGHADSTKIPLNWRETENVAWKTEVPGTGHSSPVISGDQIWVTSAVEVKLSADEEKERLAAIKNSRGLEIAGSISLRAICFSRTSGKLLHDIELVKVDEPEPIHSLNSYASPTPILENGRLYCHFGTYGTVAVDTKSGKIIWTNAEHHVDHQNGPGASPAIWRNNLVINFDGIDTQYVAAIDKRDGKTIWQTKRSGKMNERVEFQKCYCTSAIIEDKDRGSQVISPGADWVYSYDPASGKELWKASYGTLGFSTVPLPVFGNGLVFVSTSFIRPRLLAVRYDGTEAKDGSLVEWQMDGQLPQKPSMLLIDDELYFVTDKGIGMCLDARTGSEHWKERVEGNYSASPLYANGRIYLFSQEGTTVVVNASKQFEKVAESTLDGGFMASPAVAGDALFVRTDTHLYRIEEK
;
A
#
# COMPACT_ATOMS: atom_id res chain seq x y z
N MET A 1 40.75 -24.36 -73.26
CA MET A 1 41.40 -24.25 -71.96
C MET A 1 40.53 -23.35 -71.14
N ASN A 2 39.56 -23.89 -70.42
CA ASN A 2 38.66 -23.16 -69.52
C ASN A 2 38.72 -23.84 -68.19
N GLN A 3 39.26 -23.15 -67.20
CA GLN A 3 39.19 -23.54 -65.78
C GLN A 3 37.92 -22.99 -65.21
N GLN A 4 37.00 -23.83 -64.70
CA GLN A 4 35.89 -23.48 -63.89
C GLN A 4 36.33 -23.47 -62.44
N LEU A 5 36.11 -22.33 -61.80
CA LEU A 5 36.31 -22.13 -60.36
C LEU A 5 35.02 -22.51 -59.61
N ALA A 6 35.06 -23.53 -58.76
CA ALA A 6 33.94 -23.92 -57.88
C ALA A 6 34.04 -23.15 -56.59
N ILE A 7 32.99 -22.33 -56.26
CA ILE A 7 32.84 -21.62 -55.00
C ILE A 7 32.02 -22.51 -54.07
N CYS A 8 32.65 -23.03 -53.01
CA CYS A 8 31.94 -23.67 -51.88
C CYS A 8 31.40 -22.61 -50.94
N LEU A 9 30.07 -22.45 -50.89
CA LEU A 9 29.40 -21.70 -49.81
C LEU A 9 29.28 -22.60 -48.58
N GLY A 10 30.05 -22.29 -47.53
CA GLY A 10 29.88 -22.85 -46.21
C GLY A 10 28.82 -22.07 -45.44
N ALA A 11 27.66 -22.69 -45.18
CA ALA A 11 26.65 -22.13 -44.30
C ALA A 11 27.07 -22.34 -42.82
N ALA A 12 27.49 -21.29 -42.16
CA ALA A 12 27.70 -21.28 -40.69
C ALA A 12 26.35 -21.21 -39.98
N LEU A 13 25.93 -22.31 -39.35
CA LEU A 13 24.75 -22.38 -38.51
C LEU A 13 25.11 -21.78 -37.13
N SER A 14 24.73 -20.52 -36.89
CA SER A 14 24.87 -19.88 -35.57
C SER A 14 23.78 -20.40 -34.65
N ILE A 15 24.15 -21.32 -33.75
CA ILE A 15 23.30 -21.73 -32.64
C ILE A 15 23.28 -20.60 -31.62
N VAL A 16 22.19 -19.80 -31.60
CA VAL A 16 21.92 -18.86 -30.52
C VAL A 16 21.45 -19.68 -29.30
N MET A 17 22.39 -19.95 -28.38
CA MET A 17 22.00 -20.43 -27.04
C MET A 17 21.30 -19.31 -26.32
N SER A 18 19.96 -19.36 -26.28
CA SER A 18 19.16 -18.58 -25.38
C SER A 18 19.45 -19.08 -23.96
N THR A 19 20.30 -18.37 -23.23
CA THR A 19 20.43 -18.55 -21.79
C THR A 19 19.17 -17.97 -21.18
N ALA A 20 18.24 -18.83 -20.79
CA ALA A 20 17.13 -18.43 -19.91
C ALA A 20 17.76 -17.87 -18.64
N VAL A 21 17.73 -16.55 -18.49
CA VAL A 21 18.02 -15.88 -17.22
C VAL A 21 16.94 -16.37 -16.27
N LYS A 22 17.28 -17.29 -15.37
CA LYS A 22 16.40 -17.61 -14.24
C LYS A 22 16.19 -16.31 -13.48
N SER A 23 14.97 -15.77 -13.54
CA SER A 23 14.55 -14.67 -12.67
C SER A 23 14.86 -15.11 -11.24
N ARG A 24 15.82 -14.45 -10.62
CA ARG A 24 16.11 -14.63 -9.19
C ARG A 24 15.02 -13.86 -8.50
N ALA A 25 14.27 -14.51 -7.60
CA ALA A 25 13.28 -13.84 -6.77
C ALA A 25 13.89 -12.55 -6.19
N VAL A 26 13.16 -11.44 -6.31
CA VAL A 26 13.65 -10.14 -5.85
C VAL A 26 13.81 -10.21 -4.33
N ASP A 27 15.03 -9.96 -3.83
CA ASP A 27 15.35 -10.01 -2.40
C ASP A 27 14.93 -8.72 -1.65
N GLU A 28 14.03 -7.93 -2.25
CA GLU A 28 13.63 -6.63 -1.74
C GLU A 28 12.12 -6.41 -1.81
N TRP A 29 11.58 -5.77 -0.78
CA TRP A 29 10.20 -5.30 -0.69
C TRP A 29 10.20 -3.89 -0.11
N PRO A 30 10.56 -2.87 -0.90
CA PRO A 30 11.05 -1.60 -0.36
C PRO A 30 9.94 -0.63 0.08
N GLN A 31 8.69 -0.90 -0.24
CA GLN A 31 7.56 0.00 0.02
C GLN A 31 6.24 -0.77 0.15
N PHE A 32 5.16 -0.04 0.46
CA PHE A 32 3.81 -0.60 0.51
C PHE A 32 3.48 -1.32 -0.79
N ARG A 33 3.09 -2.61 -0.68
CA ARG A 33 2.77 -3.52 -1.78
C ARG A 33 3.93 -3.85 -2.73
N GLY A 34 5.16 -3.72 -2.27
CA GLY A 34 6.36 -4.22 -2.96
C GLY A 34 6.98 -3.28 -3.99
N PRO A 35 7.92 -3.79 -4.80
CA PRO A 35 8.75 -2.96 -5.68
C PRO A 35 7.97 -2.10 -6.66
N GLN A 36 6.84 -2.60 -7.17
CA GLN A 36 5.97 -1.91 -8.13
C GLN A 36 4.74 -1.29 -7.46
N ALA A 37 4.59 -1.40 -6.13
CA ALA A 37 3.41 -1.00 -5.37
C ALA A 37 2.09 -1.65 -5.83
N ASP A 38 2.14 -2.80 -6.47
CA ASP A 38 1.01 -3.51 -7.10
C ASP A 38 0.58 -4.78 -6.35
N GLY A 39 1.37 -5.23 -5.36
CA GLY A 39 1.10 -6.44 -4.58
C GLY A 39 1.53 -7.74 -5.26
N HIS A 40 2.39 -7.65 -6.29
CA HIS A 40 2.91 -8.81 -7.02
C HIS A 40 4.28 -9.22 -6.47
N ALA A 41 4.48 -10.52 -6.30
CA ALA A 41 5.75 -11.11 -5.93
C ALA A 41 6.22 -12.10 -7.01
N ASP A 42 7.48 -12.00 -7.39
CA ASP A 42 8.09 -12.89 -8.38
C ASP A 42 8.49 -14.26 -7.82
N SER A 43 8.20 -14.54 -6.54
CA SER A 43 8.54 -15.81 -5.90
C SER A 43 7.61 -16.93 -6.35
N THR A 44 8.18 -18.10 -6.64
CA THR A 44 7.44 -19.31 -7.01
C THR A 44 7.32 -20.32 -5.88
N LYS A 45 7.89 -20.05 -4.69
CA LYS A 45 8.00 -21.01 -3.59
C LYS A 45 7.37 -20.52 -2.28
N ILE A 46 6.47 -19.52 -2.35
CA ILE A 46 5.74 -19.13 -1.14
C ILE A 46 4.87 -20.30 -0.69
N PRO A 47 4.94 -20.70 0.61
CA PRO A 47 4.14 -21.79 1.13
C PRO A 47 2.65 -21.58 0.92
N LEU A 48 1.94 -22.67 0.69
CA LEU A 48 0.47 -22.67 0.65
C LEU A 48 -0.14 -22.86 2.04
N ASN A 49 0.56 -23.59 2.89
CA ASN A 49 0.07 -23.95 4.21
C ASN A 49 1.13 -23.64 5.27
N TRP A 50 0.68 -23.10 6.38
CA TRP A 50 1.47 -22.87 7.57
C TRP A 50 0.62 -22.86 8.83
N ARG A 51 1.27 -23.07 9.95
CA ARG A 51 0.70 -22.96 11.30
C ARG A 51 1.81 -22.47 12.22
N GLU A 52 1.51 -22.12 13.47
CA GLU A 52 2.51 -21.69 14.46
C GLU A 52 3.73 -22.62 14.56
N THR A 53 3.54 -23.91 14.29
CA THR A 53 4.58 -24.95 14.38
C THR A 53 5.05 -25.51 13.04
N GLU A 54 4.50 -25.02 11.93
CA GLU A 54 4.77 -25.54 10.59
C GLU A 54 5.06 -24.39 9.60
N ASN A 55 6.15 -24.48 8.86
CA ASN A 55 6.59 -23.49 7.87
C ASN A 55 6.81 -22.06 8.44
N VAL A 56 6.83 -21.89 9.76
CA VAL A 56 7.27 -20.68 10.45
C VAL A 56 8.75 -20.83 10.77
N ALA A 57 9.60 -20.03 10.10
CA ALA A 57 11.03 -20.02 10.33
C ALA A 57 11.37 -19.33 11.67
N TRP A 58 10.72 -18.19 11.92
CA TRP A 58 10.77 -17.47 13.19
C TRP A 58 9.52 -16.59 13.39
N LYS A 59 9.25 -16.28 14.65
CA LYS A 59 8.21 -15.39 15.16
C LYS A 59 8.86 -14.45 16.17
N THR A 60 8.67 -13.14 16.05
CA THR A 60 9.26 -12.14 16.94
C THR A 60 8.25 -11.09 17.32
N GLU A 61 8.17 -10.75 18.60
CA GLU A 61 7.30 -9.68 19.10
C GLU A 61 7.72 -8.32 18.54
N VAL A 62 6.73 -7.51 18.13
CA VAL A 62 6.94 -6.12 17.68
C VAL A 62 6.51 -5.18 18.79
N PRO A 63 7.42 -4.38 19.36
CA PRO A 63 7.09 -3.41 20.42
C PRO A 63 6.05 -2.38 19.96
N GLY A 64 5.02 -2.15 20.79
CA GLY A 64 3.97 -1.17 20.52
C GLY A 64 2.94 -1.62 19.47
N THR A 65 2.12 -0.67 18.98
CA THR A 65 1.05 -0.90 18.01
C THR A 65 1.37 -0.26 16.66
N GLY A 66 0.91 -0.87 15.56
CA GLY A 66 1.11 -0.29 14.23
C GLY A 66 0.62 -1.21 13.12
N HIS A 67 0.10 -0.61 12.05
CA HIS A 67 -0.43 -1.33 10.89
C HIS A 67 0.45 -1.18 9.64
N SER A 68 1.64 -0.58 9.77
CA SER A 68 2.58 -0.51 8.65
C SER A 68 2.97 -1.90 8.17
N SER A 69 3.01 -2.08 6.86
CA SER A 69 3.53 -3.30 6.24
C SER A 69 5.04 -3.41 6.46
N PRO A 70 5.61 -4.62 6.53
CA PRO A 70 7.06 -4.79 6.53
C PRO A 70 7.67 -4.29 5.22
N VAL A 71 8.81 -3.57 5.31
CA VAL A 71 9.65 -3.24 4.15
C VAL A 71 11.02 -3.88 4.32
N ILE A 72 11.56 -4.43 3.23
CA ILE A 72 12.70 -5.35 3.28
C ILE A 72 13.75 -4.94 2.26
N SER A 73 15.02 -4.87 2.71
CA SER A 73 16.20 -4.81 1.84
C SER A 73 17.38 -5.50 2.51
N GLY A 74 18.04 -6.40 1.80
CA GLY A 74 19.12 -7.22 2.34
C GLY A 74 18.67 -8.06 3.53
N ASP A 75 19.37 -7.97 4.67
CA ASP A 75 19.00 -8.66 5.92
C ASP A 75 18.13 -7.80 6.86
N GLN A 76 17.64 -6.65 6.43
CA GLN A 76 16.85 -5.75 7.26
C GLN A 76 15.37 -5.81 6.91
N ILE A 77 14.52 -5.96 7.93
CA ILE A 77 13.07 -5.77 7.86
C ILE A 77 12.72 -4.61 8.77
N TRP A 78 12.07 -3.59 8.21
CA TRP A 78 11.66 -2.42 8.96
C TRP A 78 10.12 -2.32 9.03
N VAL A 79 9.63 -1.93 10.19
CA VAL A 79 8.24 -1.54 10.44
C VAL A 79 8.20 -0.26 11.27
N THR A 80 7.13 0.52 11.17
CA THR A 80 6.86 1.61 12.11
C THR A 80 5.93 1.13 13.22
N SER A 81 6.07 1.69 14.42
CA SER A 81 5.26 1.35 15.58
C SER A 81 5.05 2.57 16.47
N ALA A 82 3.99 2.55 17.27
CA ALA A 82 3.70 3.53 18.30
C ALA A 82 3.68 2.85 19.67
N VAL A 83 4.53 3.31 20.57
CA VAL A 83 4.44 2.93 21.99
C VAL A 83 3.57 3.97 22.69
N GLU A 84 2.44 3.53 23.21
CA GLU A 84 1.39 4.38 23.74
C GLU A 84 1.39 4.35 25.26
N VAL A 85 1.29 5.53 25.88
CA VAL A 85 0.92 5.67 27.28
C VAL A 85 -0.60 5.87 27.35
N LYS A 86 -1.30 4.87 27.87
CA LYS A 86 -2.76 4.92 27.95
C LYS A 86 -3.21 5.92 29.00
N LEU A 87 -4.31 6.60 28.75
CA LEU A 87 -5.05 7.38 29.74
C LEU A 87 -5.84 6.45 30.66
N SER A 88 -6.25 6.93 31.81
CA SER A 88 -7.32 6.29 32.56
C SER A 88 -8.64 6.39 31.78
N ALA A 89 -9.57 5.46 32.01
CA ALA A 89 -10.87 5.47 31.32
C ALA A 89 -11.66 6.78 31.50
N ASP A 90 -11.52 7.42 32.65
CA ASP A 90 -12.20 8.70 32.93
C ASP A 90 -11.57 9.86 32.17
N GLU A 91 -10.22 9.93 32.09
CA GLU A 91 -9.49 10.94 31.31
C GLU A 91 -9.73 10.78 29.82
N GLU A 92 -9.69 9.53 29.29
CA GLU A 92 -10.00 9.24 27.88
C GLU A 92 -11.41 9.70 27.52
N LYS A 93 -12.38 9.34 28.36
CA LYS A 93 -13.79 9.74 28.17
C LYS A 93 -13.96 11.26 28.20
N GLU A 94 -13.31 11.97 29.13
CA GLU A 94 -13.35 13.45 29.23
C GLU A 94 -12.77 14.08 27.94
N ARG A 95 -11.59 13.63 27.48
CA ARG A 95 -10.95 14.17 26.27
C ARG A 95 -11.79 13.89 25.02
N LEU A 96 -12.34 12.68 24.87
CA LEU A 96 -13.19 12.32 23.74
C LEU A 96 -14.53 13.06 23.75
N ALA A 97 -15.08 13.40 24.90
CA ALA A 97 -16.32 14.19 25.03
C ALA A 97 -16.18 15.61 24.46
N ALA A 98 -14.99 16.20 24.49
CA ALA A 98 -14.69 17.49 23.87
C ALA A 98 -14.63 17.46 22.34
N ILE A 99 -14.57 16.27 21.72
CA ILE A 99 -14.40 16.07 20.27
C ILE A 99 -15.75 15.80 19.61
N LYS A 100 -16.07 16.60 18.60
CA LYS A 100 -17.26 16.37 17.79
C LYS A 100 -17.13 15.08 16.97
N ASN A 101 -18.17 14.23 17.00
CA ASN A 101 -18.17 12.95 16.28
C ASN A 101 -17.11 11.94 16.77
N SER A 102 -16.87 11.87 18.07
CA SER A 102 -15.86 10.99 18.69
C SER A 102 -16.23 9.50 18.71
N ARG A 103 -17.38 9.10 18.15
CA ARG A 103 -17.80 7.69 18.14
C ARG A 103 -16.77 6.81 17.40
N GLY A 104 -16.25 5.79 18.09
CA GLY A 104 -15.26 4.86 17.57
C GLY A 104 -13.85 5.41 17.52
N LEU A 105 -13.61 6.57 18.14
CA LEU A 105 -12.26 7.10 18.36
C LEU A 105 -11.70 6.62 19.71
N GLU A 106 -10.37 6.50 19.74
CA GLU A 106 -9.54 6.22 20.90
C GLU A 106 -8.46 7.28 20.98
N ILE A 107 -7.93 7.57 22.18
CA ILE A 107 -6.89 8.58 22.36
C ILE A 107 -5.89 8.14 23.43
N ALA A 108 -4.60 8.24 23.12
CA ALA A 108 -3.53 8.01 24.09
C ALA A 108 -3.18 9.27 24.88
N GLY A 109 -2.56 9.12 26.05
CA GLY A 109 -2.00 10.22 26.82
C GLY A 109 -0.75 10.80 26.18
N SER A 110 0.15 9.91 25.74
CA SER A 110 1.31 10.27 24.92
C SER A 110 1.71 9.10 24.04
N ILE A 111 2.48 9.36 22.97
CA ILE A 111 2.97 8.36 22.05
C ILE A 111 4.45 8.56 21.75
N SER A 112 5.18 7.45 21.58
CA SER A 112 6.51 7.40 21.00
C SER A 112 6.40 6.69 19.64
N LEU A 113 6.57 7.45 18.54
CA LEU A 113 6.57 6.93 17.18
C LEU A 113 7.96 6.42 16.82
N ARG A 114 8.05 5.17 16.40
CA ARG A 114 9.29 4.43 16.30
C ARG A 114 9.49 3.77 14.94
N ALA A 115 10.75 3.61 14.56
CA ALA A 115 11.18 2.70 13.49
C ALA A 115 11.86 1.49 14.11
N ILE A 116 11.39 0.30 13.79
CA ILE A 116 11.88 -0.96 14.38
C ILE A 116 12.42 -1.84 13.26
N CYS A 117 13.66 -2.33 13.44
CA CYS A 117 14.35 -3.19 12.48
C CYS A 117 14.61 -4.56 13.07
N PHE A 118 14.32 -5.59 12.28
CA PHE A 118 14.64 -6.98 12.56
C PHE A 118 15.57 -7.55 11.50
N SER A 119 16.42 -8.52 11.89
CA SER A 119 17.18 -9.34 10.95
C SER A 119 16.19 -10.23 10.16
N ARG A 120 16.22 -10.16 8.85
CA ARG A 120 15.43 -11.03 7.97
C ARG A 120 15.75 -12.51 8.19
N THR A 121 17.01 -12.81 8.41
CA THR A 121 17.47 -14.19 8.57
C THR A 121 17.07 -14.78 9.93
N SER A 122 17.21 -14.04 11.02
CA SER A 122 17.07 -14.58 12.37
C SER A 122 15.88 -14.08 13.18
N GLY A 123 15.17 -13.06 12.70
CA GLY A 123 14.10 -12.37 13.45
C GLY A 123 14.59 -11.54 14.65
N LYS A 124 15.91 -11.43 14.87
CA LYS A 124 16.45 -10.66 16.01
C LYS A 124 16.24 -9.16 15.79
N LEU A 125 15.87 -8.45 16.85
CA LEU A 125 15.83 -6.99 16.90
C LEU A 125 17.22 -6.41 16.64
N LEU A 126 17.34 -5.56 15.61
CA LEU A 126 18.57 -4.86 15.23
C LEU A 126 18.56 -3.39 15.68
N HIS A 127 17.43 -2.70 15.47
CA HIS A 127 17.22 -1.31 15.86
C HIS A 127 15.82 -1.12 16.42
N ASP A 128 15.73 -0.24 17.42
CA ASP A 128 14.49 0.29 17.97
C ASP A 128 14.71 1.78 18.23
N ILE A 129 14.22 2.63 17.32
CA ILE A 129 14.57 4.05 17.23
C ILE A 129 13.33 4.89 17.48
N GLU A 130 13.33 5.71 18.54
CA GLU A 130 12.34 6.76 18.71
C GLU A 130 12.58 7.87 17.68
N LEU A 131 11.56 8.14 16.87
CA LEU A 131 11.62 9.16 15.80
C LEU A 131 10.92 10.45 16.20
N VAL A 132 9.75 10.31 16.83
CA VAL A 132 8.93 11.45 17.28
C VAL A 132 8.27 11.07 18.61
N LYS A 133 8.33 11.96 19.59
CA LYS A 133 7.55 11.87 20.81
C LYS A 133 6.46 12.92 20.79
N VAL A 134 5.24 12.53 21.11
CA VAL A 134 4.07 13.43 21.15
C VAL A 134 3.39 13.31 22.51
N ASP A 135 3.35 14.40 23.22
CA ASP A 135 2.52 14.55 24.41
C ASP A 135 1.13 15.05 23.93
N GLU A 136 0.06 14.40 24.38
CA GLU A 136 -1.32 14.74 23.98
C GLU A 136 -1.61 14.60 22.47
N PRO A 137 -1.49 13.39 21.90
CA PRO A 137 -1.76 13.16 20.47
C PRO A 137 -3.24 13.37 20.13
N GLU A 138 -3.51 13.61 18.83
CA GLU A 138 -4.87 13.60 18.29
C GLU A 138 -5.49 12.19 18.43
N PRO A 139 -6.83 12.07 18.44
CA PRO A 139 -7.47 10.76 18.46
C PRO A 139 -7.28 10.01 17.16
N ILE A 140 -7.40 8.69 17.24
CA ILE A 140 -7.42 7.78 16.09
C ILE A 140 -8.70 6.94 16.10
N HIS A 141 -9.09 6.38 14.96
CA HIS A 141 -10.16 5.40 14.93
C HIS A 141 -9.68 4.07 15.51
N SER A 142 -10.55 3.35 16.25
CA SER A 142 -10.22 2.04 16.87
C SER A 142 -9.75 0.94 15.90
N LEU A 143 -9.99 1.11 14.59
CA LEU A 143 -9.44 0.25 13.53
C LEU A 143 -8.16 0.84 12.89
N ASN A 144 -7.58 1.89 13.46
CA ASN A 144 -6.36 2.52 12.97
C ASN A 144 -5.25 2.41 14.01
N SER A 145 -4.07 2.93 13.70
CA SER A 145 -2.96 3.11 14.62
C SER A 145 -2.23 4.42 14.33
N TYR A 146 -1.46 4.94 15.30
CA TYR A 146 -0.60 6.11 15.08
C TYR A 146 0.56 5.83 14.11
N ALA A 147 0.81 4.55 13.78
CA ALA A 147 1.88 4.09 12.90
C ALA A 147 1.34 3.16 11.77
N SER A 148 0.25 3.60 11.11
CA SER A 148 -0.34 2.87 9.98
C SER A 148 0.37 3.10 8.65
N PRO A 149 0.90 4.30 8.31
CA PRO A 149 1.62 4.48 7.07
C PRO A 149 2.85 3.57 6.98
N THR A 150 2.99 2.88 5.85
CA THR A 150 4.14 2.02 5.56
C THR A 150 5.33 2.88 5.14
N PRO A 151 6.52 2.68 5.72
CA PRO A 151 7.71 3.43 5.33
C PRO A 151 8.24 3.00 3.95
N ILE A 152 9.18 3.79 3.40
CA ILE A 152 9.94 3.41 2.21
C ILE A 152 11.39 3.16 2.60
N LEU A 153 11.96 2.06 2.10
CA LEU A 153 13.35 1.65 2.30
C LEU A 153 14.10 1.75 0.96
N GLU A 154 15.02 2.68 0.83
CA GLU A 154 15.76 2.89 -0.41
C GLU A 154 17.21 3.29 -0.15
N ASN A 155 18.17 2.60 -0.75
CA ASN A 155 19.60 2.95 -0.74
C ASN A 155 20.17 3.22 0.68
N GLY A 156 19.81 2.39 1.66
CA GLY A 156 20.26 2.53 3.04
C GLY A 156 19.59 3.64 3.83
N ARG A 157 18.47 4.18 3.33
CA ARG A 157 17.63 5.15 4.03
C ARG A 157 16.22 4.62 4.21
N LEU A 158 15.64 4.87 5.37
CA LEU A 158 14.25 4.60 5.70
C LEU A 158 13.50 5.92 5.82
N TYR A 159 12.40 6.06 5.08
CA TYR A 159 11.54 7.25 5.12
C TYR A 159 10.23 6.87 5.81
N CYS A 160 10.04 7.36 7.04
CA CYS A 160 8.85 7.13 7.86
C CYS A 160 7.94 8.35 7.82
N HIS A 161 6.63 8.12 7.62
CA HIS A 161 5.61 9.17 7.66
C HIS A 161 4.58 8.84 8.73
N PHE A 162 4.19 9.86 9.51
CA PHE A 162 3.23 9.74 10.61
C PHE A 162 2.12 10.79 10.54
N GLY A 163 1.71 11.14 9.30
CA GLY A 163 0.68 12.16 9.09
C GLY A 163 1.09 13.51 9.66
N THR A 164 0.25 14.10 10.48
CA THR A 164 0.44 15.40 11.14
C THR A 164 1.69 15.45 12.03
N TYR A 165 2.21 14.30 12.48
CA TYR A 165 3.40 14.23 13.33
C TYR A 165 4.73 14.28 12.55
N GLY A 166 4.65 14.34 11.21
CA GLY A 166 5.78 14.59 10.35
C GLY A 166 6.30 13.39 9.58
N THR A 167 7.35 13.68 8.81
CA THR A 167 8.10 12.70 7.99
C THR A 167 9.55 12.70 8.41
N VAL A 168 10.14 11.53 8.62
CA VAL A 168 11.50 11.38 9.15
C VAL A 168 12.31 10.44 8.25
N ALA A 169 13.53 10.82 7.92
CA ALA A 169 14.50 9.95 7.26
C ALA A 169 15.55 9.44 8.24
N VAL A 170 15.83 8.15 8.16
CA VAL A 170 16.78 7.44 9.02
C VAL A 170 17.85 6.78 8.16
N ASP A 171 19.12 6.86 8.58
CA ASP A 171 20.20 6.02 8.05
C ASP A 171 20.07 4.60 8.63
N THR A 172 19.82 3.61 7.79
CA THR A 172 19.50 2.24 8.23
C THR A 172 20.67 1.48 8.83
N LYS A 173 21.90 1.93 8.58
CA LYS A 173 23.11 1.30 9.12
C LYS A 173 23.41 1.79 10.53
N SER A 174 23.31 3.10 10.77
CA SER A 174 23.64 3.71 12.05
C SER A 174 22.44 3.92 12.97
N GLY A 175 21.22 3.86 12.46
CA GLY A 175 20.00 4.21 13.17
C GLY A 175 19.83 5.71 13.44
N LYS A 176 20.65 6.58 12.83
CA LYS A 176 20.57 8.02 13.07
C LYS A 176 19.53 8.69 12.20
N ILE A 177 18.79 9.63 12.77
CA ILE A 177 17.92 10.52 12.02
C ILE A 177 18.77 11.42 11.12
N ILE A 178 18.46 11.44 9.82
CA ILE A 178 19.12 12.28 8.81
C ILE A 178 18.46 13.64 8.76
N TRP A 179 17.13 13.65 8.67
CA TRP A 179 16.30 14.83 8.67
C TRP A 179 14.87 14.53 9.18
N THR A 180 14.20 15.58 9.61
CA THR A 180 12.77 15.57 9.98
C THR A 180 12.08 16.72 9.29
N ASN A 181 10.92 16.46 8.67
CA ASN A 181 9.99 17.47 8.19
C ASN A 181 8.71 17.40 9.00
N ALA A 182 8.37 18.46 9.72
CA ALA A 182 7.16 18.65 10.50
C ALA A 182 6.37 19.90 10.07
N GLU A 183 6.54 20.35 8.80
CA GLU A 183 5.89 21.53 8.27
C GLU A 183 4.41 21.29 7.92
N HIS A 184 4.05 20.02 7.66
CA HIS A 184 2.74 19.62 7.18
C HIS A 184 1.84 19.19 8.35
N HIS A 185 0.80 19.95 8.59
CA HIS A 185 -0.17 19.68 9.63
C HIS A 185 -1.57 19.56 9.04
N VAL A 186 -2.31 18.51 9.42
CA VAL A 186 -3.70 18.26 9.02
C VAL A 186 -4.43 17.55 10.15
N ASP A 187 -5.69 17.91 10.38
CA ASP A 187 -6.59 17.16 11.26
C ASP A 187 -7.12 15.92 10.49
N HIS A 188 -6.51 14.78 10.76
CA HIS A 188 -6.93 13.52 10.14
C HIS A 188 -8.27 13.00 10.65
N GLN A 189 -8.73 13.44 11.82
CA GLN A 189 -9.89 12.95 12.56
C GLN A 189 -9.77 11.47 13.00
N ASN A 190 -9.30 10.58 12.13
CA ASN A 190 -9.23 9.13 12.37
C ASN A 190 -7.78 8.62 12.43
N GLY A 191 -6.79 9.51 12.54
CA GLY A 191 -5.38 9.18 12.52
C GLY A 191 -4.78 9.05 11.11
N PRO A 192 -3.44 8.89 10.99
CA PRO A 192 -2.73 8.83 9.72
C PRO A 192 -3.03 7.52 8.96
N GLY A 193 -3.01 7.56 7.62
CA GLY A 193 -3.23 6.38 6.79
C GLY A 193 -2.43 6.37 5.50
N ALA A 194 -2.27 7.52 4.84
CA ALA A 194 -1.53 7.62 3.58
C ALA A 194 -0.04 7.30 3.78
N SER A 195 0.47 6.33 3.05
CA SER A 195 1.90 6.06 2.98
C SER A 195 2.58 7.02 1.98
N PRO A 196 3.88 7.33 2.12
CA PRO A 196 4.60 8.03 1.08
C PRO A 196 4.72 7.17 -0.19
N ALA A 197 4.73 7.82 -1.36
CA ALA A 197 5.08 7.23 -2.64
C ALA A 197 6.36 7.88 -3.15
N ILE A 198 7.22 7.15 -3.87
CA ILE A 198 8.49 7.68 -4.33
C ILE A 198 8.49 7.89 -5.84
N TRP A 199 8.93 9.06 -6.28
CA TRP A 199 9.26 9.34 -7.65
C TRP A 199 10.61 10.08 -7.73
N ARG A 200 11.63 9.41 -8.24
CA ARG A 200 13.00 9.93 -8.29
C ARG A 200 13.50 10.42 -6.92
N ASN A 201 13.65 11.75 -6.73
CA ASN A 201 14.05 12.35 -5.45
C ASN A 201 12.88 12.85 -4.60
N ASN A 202 11.65 12.66 -5.04
CA ASN A 202 10.45 13.18 -4.38
C ASN A 202 9.73 12.08 -3.61
N LEU A 203 9.44 12.34 -2.35
CA LEU A 203 8.43 11.62 -1.57
C LEU A 203 7.11 12.36 -1.75
N VAL A 204 6.16 11.75 -2.41
CA VAL A 204 4.82 12.31 -2.64
C VAL A 204 3.87 11.78 -1.59
N ILE A 205 3.17 12.67 -0.92
CA ILE A 205 2.31 12.33 0.23
C ILE A 205 1.00 13.11 0.12
N ASN A 206 -0.11 12.43 0.40
CA ASN A 206 -1.44 13.02 0.51
C ASN A 206 -1.68 13.53 1.93
N PHE A 207 -2.11 14.77 2.04
CA PHE A 207 -2.49 15.44 3.28
C PHE A 207 -3.95 15.89 3.17
N ASP A 208 -4.87 14.95 3.40
CA ASP A 208 -6.31 15.17 3.24
C ASP A 208 -7.02 14.99 4.59
N GLY A 209 -7.10 16.07 5.36
CA GLY A 209 -7.79 16.15 6.65
C GLY A 209 -9.21 16.71 6.54
N ILE A 210 -9.83 16.99 7.68
CA ILE A 210 -11.12 17.68 7.74
C ILE A 210 -10.97 19.20 7.66
N ASP A 211 -9.77 19.73 7.90
CA ASP A 211 -9.39 21.15 7.92
C ASP A 211 -8.76 21.62 6.61
N THR A 212 -7.95 20.77 5.98
CA THR A 212 -7.24 21.09 4.75
C THR A 212 -6.97 19.84 3.90
N GLN A 213 -6.89 20.00 2.56
CA GLN A 213 -6.69 18.92 1.61
C GLN A 213 -5.70 19.34 0.53
N TYR A 214 -4.57 18.64 0.45
CA TYR A 214 -3.52 18.88 -0.55
C TYR A 214 -2.64 17.65 -0.74
N VAL A 215 -1.85 17.67 -1.79
CA VAL A 215 -0.74 16.76 -2.02
C VAL A 215 0.57 17.54 -1.98
N ALA A 216 1.62 16.96 -1.44
CA ALA A 216 2.94 17.58 -1.39
C ALA A 216 4.04 16.62 -1.81
N ALA A 217 5.14 17.15 -2.32
CA ALA A 217 6.38 16.43 -2.51
C ALA A 217 7.47 16.99 -1.60
N ILE A 218 8.17 16.07 -0.94
CA ILE A 218 9.29 16.33 -0.05
C ILE A 218 10.56 15.79 -0.70
N ASP A 219 11.64 16.56 -0.73
CA ASP A 219 12.94 16.08 -1.23
C ASP A 219 13.49 15.01 -0.26
N LYS A 220 13.65 13.78 -0.74
CA LYS A 220 14.16 12.68 0.08
C LYS A 220 15.61 12.83 0.56
N ARG A 221 16.36 13.81 0.01
CA ARG A 221 17.76 14.05 0.37
C ARG A 221 17.91 14.89 1.63
N ASP A 222 17.07 15.93 1.79
CA ASP A 222 17.16 16.92 2.88
C ASP A 222 15.85 17.23 3.59
N GLY A 223 14.75 16.61 3.18
CA GLY A 223 13.45 16.76 3.82
C GLY A 223 12.67 18.03 3.50
N LYS A 224 13.15 18.88 2.57
CA LYS A 224 12.45 20.12 2.23
C LYS A 224 11.25 19.87 1.34
N THR A 225 10.18 20.62 1.55
CA THR A 225 9.04 20.65 0.66
C THR A 225 9.41 21.25 -0.67
N ILE A 226 9.23 20.50 -1.78
CA ILE A 226 9.52 20.93 -3.15
C ILE A 226 8.32 21.66 -3.74
N TRP A 227 7.13 21.05 -3.59
CA TRP A 227 5.86 21.63 -4.02
C TRP A 227 4.72 21.14 -3.12
N GLN A 228 3.65 21.94 -3.09
CA GLN A 228 2.40 21.63 -2.43
C GLN A 228 1.25 22.12 -3.30
N THR A 229 0.26 21.25 -3.57
CA THR A 229 -0.88 21.57 -4.43
C THR A 229 -2.20 21.26 -3.71
N LYS A 230 -3.00 22.28 -3.47
CA LYS A 230 -4.33 22.14 -2.90
C LYS A 230 -5.26 21.40 -3.87
N ARG A 231 -6.19 20.60 -3.34
CA ARG A 231 -7.22 19.96 -4.12
C ARG A 231 -8.12 21.01 -4.76
N SER A 232 -8.32 20.94 -6.08
CA SER A 232 -9.05 21.93 -6.88
C SER A 232 -10.54 21.62 -7.06
N GLY A 233 -10.94 20.35 -6.82
CA GLY A 233 -12.31 19.90 -6.98
C GLY A 233 -13.23 20.45 -5.90
N LYS A 234 -14.47 20.78 -6.27
CA LYS A 234 -15.50 21.14 -5.28
C LYS A 234 -15.89 19.90 -4.51
N MET A 235 -15.55 19.85 -3.22
CA MET A 235 -15.87 18.78 -2.31
C MET A 235 -17.22 19.02 -1.58
N ASN A 236 -17.68 18.02 -0.85
CA ASN A 236 -18.85 18.08 -0.01
C ASN A 236 -18.74 19.27 0.99
N GLU A 237 -19.86 19.92 1.30
CA GLU A 237 -19.88 21.04 2.26
C GLU A 237 -19.60 20.61 3.72
N ARG A 238 -19.84 19.34 4.02
CA ARG A 238 -19.52 18.78 5.33
C ARG A 238 -18.05 18.43 5.41
N VAL A 239 -17.31 19.11 6.25
CA VAL A 239 -15.85 18.94 6.41
C VAL A 239 -15.47 17.51 6.77
N GLU A 240 -16.29 16.80 7.54
CA GLU A 240 -16.08 15.40 7.91
C GLU A 240 -16.07 14.45 6.70
N PHE A 241 -16.54 14.89 5.53
CA PHE A 241 -16.58 14.14 4.28
C PHE A 241 -15.45 14.54 3.30
N GLN A 242 -14.56 15.46 3.70
CA GLN A 242 -13.49 15.95 2.84
C GLN A 242 -12.15 15.20 3.01
N LYS A 243 -12.05 14.29 3.97
CA LYS A 243 -10.83 13.54 4.26
C LYS A 243 -10.61 12.33 3.35
N CYS A 244 -9.34 11.97 3.17
CA CYS A 244 -8.92 10.79 2.44
C CYS A 244 -7.62 10.24 3.07
N TYR A 245 -7.44 8.92 3.05
CA TYR A 245 -6.30 8.21 3.66
C TYR A 245 -5.50 7.43 2.63
N CYS A 246 -5.79 7.64 1.35
CA CYS A 246 -5.22 6.89 0.25
C CYS A 246 -3.74 7.24 0.02
N THR A 247 -2.94 6.23 -0.24
CA THR A 247 -1.59 6.39 -0.79
C THR A 247 -1.68 6.71 -2.28
N SER A 248 -0.85 7.64 -2.79
CA SER A 248 -0.78 7.92 -4.22
C SER A 248 -0.09 6.79 -4.98
N ALA A 249 -0.60 6.46 -6.18
CA ALA A 249 0.10 5.61 -7.14
C ALA A 249 0.96 6.46 -8.09
N ILE A 250 2.14 5.94 -8.44
CA ILE A 250 3.03 6.58 -9.42
C ILE A 250 2.94 5.79 -10.73
N ILE A 251 2.53 6.44 -11.80
CA ILE A 251 2.58 5.87 -13.16
C ILE A 251 3.78 6.46 -13.87
N GLU A 252 4.64 5.61 -14.40
CA GLU A 252 5.73 6.01 -15.29
C GLU A 252 5.40 5.56 -16.72
N ASP A 253 4.95 6.51 -17.54
CA ASP A 253 4.67 6.28 -18.95
C ASP A 253 5.77 6.95 -19.79
N LYS A 254 6.43 6.15 -20.64
CA LYS A 254 7.56 6.62 -21.46
C LYS A 254 7.15 7.63 -22.53
N ASP A 255 5.93 7.54 -23.02
CA ASP A 255 5.41 8.35 -24.12
C ASP A 255 4.68 9.60 -23.61
N ARG A 256 4.03 9.51 -22.44
CA ARG A 256 3.16 10.56 -21.88
C ARG A 256 3.74 11.25 -20.63
N GLY A 257 4.86 10.76 -20.13
CA GLY A 257 5.46 11.24 -18.88
C GLY A 257 4.90 10.60 -17.63
N SER A 258 5.52 10.90 -16.50
CA SER A 258 5.12 10.33 -15.21
C SER A 258 3.92 11.08 -14.62
N GLN A 259 3.06 10.38 -13.88
CA GLN A 259 1.89 10.94 -13.22
C GLN A 259 1.80 10.42 -11.78
N VAL A 260 1.33 11.28 -10.88
CA VAL A 260 0.88 10.93 -9.54
C VAL A 260 -0.62 10.79 -9.57
N ILE A 261 -1.13 9.59 -9.37
CA ILE A 261 -2.57 9.36 -9.22
C ILE A 261 -2.91 9.42 -7.74
N SER A 262 -3.70 10.41 -7.38
CA SER A 262 -3.98 10.76 -5.99
C SER A 262 -5.50 10.87 -5.76
N PRO A 263 -6.16 9.80 -5.29
CA PRO A 263 -7.54 9.90 -4.83
C PRO A 263 -7.66 10.88 -3.67
N GLY A 264 -8.69 11.71 -3.71
CA GLY A 264 -9.11 12.59 -2.64
C GLY A 264 -10.59 12.37 -2.34
N ALA A 265 -11.22 13.21 -1.53
CA ALA A 265 -12.66 13.17 -1.35
C ALA A 265 -13.36 13.70 -2.62
N ASP A 266 -14.39 12.99 -3.09
CA ASP A 266 -15.25 13.29 -4.24
C ASP A 266 -14.55 13.26 -5.62
N TRP A 267 -13.21 13.17 -5.66
CA TRP A 267 -12.41 13.27 -6.87
C TRP A 267 -11.19 12.33 -6.88
N VAL A 268 -10.82 11.88 -8.06
CA VAL A 268 -9.49 11.33 -8.37
C VAL A 268 -8.70 12.38 -9.12
N TYR A 269 -7.47 12.62 -8.73
CA TYR A 269 -6.59 13.62 -9.34
C TYR A 269 -5.36 12.98 -9.95
N SER A 270 -4.84 13.62 -10.99
CA SER A 270 -3.51 13.35 -11.52
C SER A 270 -2.65 14.61 -11.45
N TYR A 271 -1.41 14.45 -11.02
CA TYR A 271 -0.44 15.54 -10.93
C TYR A 271 0.86 15.18 -11.65
N ASP A 272 1.53 16.19 -12.19
CA ASP A 272 2.92 16.11 -12.62
C ASP A 272 3.82 15.92 -11.38
N PRO A 273 4.58 14.83 -11.24
CA PRO A 273 5.36 14.57 -10.03
C PRO A 273 6.54 15.51 -9.83
N ALA A 274 6.99 16.23 -10.86
CA ALA A 274 8.09 17.17 -10.76
C ALA A 274 7.65 18.55 -10.21
N SER A 275 6.44 18.99 -10.59
CA SER A 275 5.96 20.35 -10.30
C SER A 275 4.72 20.41 -9.42
N GLY A 276 4.02 19.29 -9.21
CA GLY A 276 2.72 19.26 -8.54
C GLY A 276 1.57 19.86 -9.35
N LYS A 277 1.81 20.21 -10.64
CA LYS A 277 0.74 20.72 -11.50
C LYS A 277 -0.32 19.66 -11.73
N GLU A 278 -1.59 20.02 -11.48
CA GLU A 278 -2.73 19.15 -11.83
C GLU A 278 -2.78 18.93 -13.34
N LEU A 279 -2.81 17.66 -13.75
CA LEU A 279 -2.90 17.26 -15.16
C LEU A 279 -4.34 17.03 -15.56
N TRP A 280 -5.08 16.28 -14.73
CA TRP A 280 -6.50 16.03 -14.89
C TRP A 280 -7.12 15.66 -13.54
N LYS A 281 -8.45 15.64 -13.49
CA LYS A 281 -9.23 15.10 -12.40
C LYS A 281 -10.53 14.48 -12.90
N ALA A 282 -11.02 13.47 -12.19
CA ALA A 282 -12.29 12.81 -12.46
C ALA A 282 -13.14 12.82 -11.18
N SER A 283 -14.40 13.26 -11.29
CA SER A 283 -15.32 13.20 -10.16
C SER A 283 -15.94 11.81 -10.05
N TYR A 284 -16.05 11.32 -8.82
CA TYR A 284 -16.87 10.14 -8.51
C TYR A 284 -18.13 10.50 -7.70
N GLY A 285 -18.40 11.78 -7.55
CA GLY A 285 -19.53 12.32 -6.79
C GLY A 285 -19.30 12.26 -5.28
N THR A 286 -20.33 12.56 -4.52
CA THR A 286 -20.26 12.63 -3.06
C THR A 286 -20.49 11.26 -2.41
N LEU A 287 -20.07 11.10 -1.13
CA LEU A 287 -20.28 9.91 -0.31
C LEU A 287 -19.41 8.68 -0.65
N GLY A 288 -18.21 8.90 -1.15
CA GLY A 288 -17.17 7.88 -1.29
C GLY A 288 -15.87 8.29 -0.61
N PHE A 289 -15.93 9.20 0.34
CA PHE A 289 -14.79 9.78 1.05
C PHE A 289 -14.09 8.77 1.97
N SER A 290 -13.03 9.21 2.66
CA SER A 290 -12.18 8.35 3.49
C SER A 290 -11.57 7.18 2.71
N THR A 291 -11.28 7.38 1.42
CA THR A 291 -10.66 6.38 0.55
C THR A 291 -9.34 5.91 1.15
N VAL A 292 -9.15 4.59 1.20
CA VAL A 292 -7.94 3.93 1.73
C VAL A 292 -7.21 3.12 0.65
N PRO A 293 -7.89 2.33 -0.21
CA PRO A 293 -7.23 1.45 -1.15
C PRO A 293 -6.28 2.19 -2.09
N LEU A 294 -5.04 1.71 -2.21
CA LEU A 294 -4.10 2.19 -3.23
C LEU A 294 -4.66 1.90 -4.63
N PRO A 295 -4.70 2.88 -5.54
CA PRO A 295 -5.06 2.63 -6.93
C PRO A 295 -4.12 1.62 -7.59
N VAL A 296 -4.67 0.76 -8.43
CA VAL A 296 -3.89 -0.09 -9.34
C VAL A 296 -4.13 0.35 -10.77
N PHE A 297 -3.17 0.10 -11.67
CA PHE A 297 -3.27 0.59 -13.04
C PHE A 297 -2.72 -0.40 -14.06
N GLY A 298 -3.28 -0.38 -15.25
CA GLY A 298 -2.88 -1.16 -16.40
C GLY A 298 -3.88 -0.99 -17.54
N ASN A 299 -3.52 -1.43 -18.73
CA ASN A 299 -4.40 -1.38 -19.90
C ASN A 299 -4.94 0.03 -20.25
N GLY A 300 -4.20 1.10 -19.89
CA GLY A 300 -4.63 2.48 -20.09
C GLY A 300 -5.61 3.02 -19.04
N LEU A 301 -5.91 2.24 -18.00
CA LEU A 301 -6.87 2.55 -16.95
C LEU A 301 -6.22 2.57 -15.57
N VAL A 302 -6.74 3.41 -14.69
CA VAL A 302 -6.51 3.39 -13.25
C VAL A 302 -7.78 2.92 -12.58
N PHE A 303 -7.66 1.95 -11.69
CA PHE A 303 -8.77 1.42 -10.91
C PHE A 303 -8.72 1.99 -9.50
N VAL A 304 -9.81 2.66 -9.11
CA VAL A 304 -9.93 3.34 -7.81
C VAL A 304 -11.17 2.82 -7.10
N SER A 305 -11.00 2.21 -5.94
CA SER A 305 -12.12 1.91 -5.05
C SER A 305 -12.24 3.02 -4.01
N THR A 306 -13.40 3.66 -3.97
CA THR A 306 -13.72 4.67 -2.95
C THR A 306 -14.28 3.99 -1.70
N SER A 307 -14.51 4.74 -0.61
CA SER A 307 -14.80 4.10 0.67
C SER A 307 -16.17 4.48 1.25
N PHE A 308 -16.21 5.27 2.27
CA PHE A 308 -17.28 5.32 3.26
C PHE A 308 -18.63 5.79 2.73
N ILE A 309 -19.72 5.20 3.23
CA ILE A 309 -21.15 5.38 2.96
C ILE A 309 -21.58 4.82 1.60
N ARG A 310 -20.95 5.19 0.50
CA ARG A 310 -21.31 4.75 -0.84
C ARG A 310 -20.04 4.43 -1.64
N PRO A 311 -19.44 3.26 -1.41
CA PRO A 311 -18.25 2.86 -2.15
C PRO A 311 -18.55 2.69 -3.64
N ARG A 312 -17.60 3.13 -4.48
CA ARG A 312 -17.63 2.99 -5.94
C ARG A 312 -16.29 2.45 -6.40
N LEU A 313 -16.32 1.62 -7.40
CA LEU A 313 -15.16 1.21 -8.17
C LEU A 313 -15.21 1.90 -9.52
N LEU A 314 -14.14 2.62 -9.85
CA LEU A 314 -13.99 3.38 -11.07
C LEU A 314 -12.82 2.85 -11.87
N ALA A 315 -13.00 2.73 -13.18
CA ALA A 315 -11.91 2.63 -14.14
C ALA A 315 -11.77 3.98 -14.86
N VAL A 316 -10.65 4.66 -14.61
CA VAL A 316 -10.42 6.02 -15.10
C VAL A 316 -9.31 5.99 -16.14
N ARG A 317 -9.50 6.62 -17.28
CA ARG A 317 -8.49 6.80 -18.32
C ARG A 317 -7.41 7.76 -17.83
N TYR A 318 -6.17 7.29 -17.71
CA TYR A 318 -5.09 8.14 -17.21
C TYR A 318 -4.33 8.89 -18.32
N ASP A 319 -4.69 8.64 -19.58
CA ASP A 319 -4.14 9.37 -20.72
C ASP A 319 -4.82 10.73 -20.98
N GLY A 320 -5.84 11.07 -20.19
CA GLY A 320 -6.62 12.30 -20.32
C GLY A 320 -7.61 12.29 -21.50
N THR A 321 -7.78 11.16 -22.19
CA THR A 321 -8.78 11.04 -23.25
C THR A 321 -10.17 10.84 -22.65
N GLU A 322 -11.14 11.61 -23.12
CA GLU A 322 -12.52 11.50 -22.66
C GLU A 322 -13.22 10.24 -23.23
N ALA A 323 -14.05 9.62 -22.41
CA ALA A 323 -15.01 8.62 -22.85
C ALA A 323 -16.12 9.25 -23.71
N LYS A 324 -17.04 8.43 -24.24
CA LYS A 324 -18.12 8.90 -25.14
C LYS A 324 -19.04 9.96 -24.54
N ASP A 325 -19.16 9.98 -23.22
CA ASP A 325 -19.99 10.94 -22.45
C ASP A 325 -19.21 12.20 -22.02
N GLY A 326 -17.96 12.36 -22.46
CA GLY A 326 -17.08 13.48 -22.09
C GLY A 326 -16.45 13.35 -20.71
N SER A 327 -16.55 12.18 -20.05
CA SER A 327 -15.87 11.90 -18.78
C SER A 327 -14.54 11.18 -19.01
N LEU A 328 -13.70 11.14 -17.96
CA LEU A 328 -12.50 10.27 -17.95
C LEU A 328 -12.82 8.84 -17.45
N VAL A 329 -14.03 8.62 -16.93
CA VAL A 329 -14.44 7.32 -16.37
C VAL A 329 -14.90 6.41 -17.51
N GLU A 330 -14.18 5.31 -17.76
CA GLU A 330 -14.52 4.31 -18.76
C GLU A 330 -15.73 3.48 -18.33
N TRP A 331 -15.69 3.02 -17.08
CA TRP A 331 -16.78 2.33 -16.42
C TRP A 331 -16.73 2.53 -14.90
N GLN A 332 -17.87 2.33 -14.26
CA GLN A 332 -17.98 2.34 -12.81
C GLN A 332 -19.00 1.34 -12.32
N MET A 333 -18.83 0.89 -11.07
CA MET A 333 -19.80 0.07 -10.38
C MET A 333 -19.98 0.54 -8.94
N ASP A 334 -21.20 0.39 -8.43
CA ASP A 334 -21.58 0.60 -7.03
C ASP A 334 -21.78 -0.78 -6.35
N GLY A 335 -21.71 -0.85 -5.03
CA GLY A 335 -22.09 -2.04 -4.28
C GLY A 335 -21.11 -2.48 -3.22
N GLN A 336 -20.94 -3.80 -3.09
CA GLN A 336 -20.01 -4.39 -2.13
C GLN A 336 -18.59 -4.34 -2.70
N LEU A 337 -17.83 -3.33 -2.30
CA LEU A 337 -16.50 -3.01 -2.80
C LEU A 337 -15.49 -2.91 -1.65
N PRO A 338 -14.20 -3.10 -1.92
CA PRO A 338 -13.18 -2.95 -0.89
C PRO A 338 -13.05 -1.49 -0.46
N GLN A 339 -13.12 -1.23 0.84
CA GLN A 339 -12.99 0.11 1.42
C GLN A 339 -11.63 0.30 2.10
N LYS A 340 -10.95 -0.79 2.47
CA LYS A 340 -9.60 -0.80 3.07
C LYS A 340 -8.60 -1.60 2.26
N PRO A 341 -8.84 -2.87 1.89
CA PRO A 341 -7.92 -3.63 1.07
C PRO A 341 -7.77 -3.02 -0.33
N SER A 342 -6.53 -2.92 -0.83
CA SER A 342 -6.28 -2.55 -2.22
C SER A 342 -6.57 -3.75 -3.15
N MET A 343 -6.77 -3.48 -4.42
CA MET A 343 -7.05 -4.49 -5.44
C MET A 343 -5.75 -5.08 -6.03
N LEU A 344 -5.87 -6.16 -6.79
CA LEU A 344 -4.83 -6.71 -7.66
C LEU A 344 -5.32 -6.65 -9.11
N LEU A 345 -4.50 -6.14 -10.00
CA LEU A 345 -4.69 -6.26 -11.43
C LEU A 345 -3.69 -7.32 -11.93
N ILE A 346 -4.21 -8.44 -12.45
CA ILE A 346 -3.42 -9.56 -12.96
C ILE A 346 -3.85 -9.78 -14.39
N ASP A 347 -2.98 -9.52 -15.35
CA ASP A 347 -3.29 -9.49 -16.78
C ASP A 347 -4.48 -8.55 -17.10
N ASP A 348 -5.60 -9.10 -17.55
CA ASP A 348 -6.84 -8.35 -17.85
C ASP A 348 -7.91 -8.51 -16.75
N GLU A 349 -7.59 -9.11 -15.61
CA GLU A 349 -8.52 -9.36 -14.50
C GLU A 349 -8.21 -8.51 -13.28
N LEU A 350 -9.27 -7.95 -12.68
CA LEU A 350 -9.22 -7.19 -11.44
C LEU A 350 -9.76 -8.05 -10.28
N TYR A 351 -8.90 -8.35 -9.30
CA TYR A 351 -9.25 -9.16 -8.13
C TYR A 351 -9.27 -8.30 -6.87
N PHE A 352 -10.23 -8.57 -6.00
CA PHE A 352 -10.27 -7.94 -4.68
C PHE A 352 -11.09 -8.75 -3.67
N VAL A 353 -10.90 -8.44 -2.40
CA VAL A 353 -11.75 -8.87 -1.29
C VAL A 353 -12.30 -7.63 -0.59
N THR A 354 -13.59 -7.63 -0.26
CA THR A 354 -14.21 -6.55 0.51
C THR A 354 -13.85 -6.66 1.99
N ASP A 355 -14.03 -5.60 2.74
CA ASP A 355 -13.84 -5.56 4.19
C ASP A 355 -14.61 -6.64 4.95
N LYS A 356 -15.68 -7.15 4.36
CA LYS A 356 -16.58 -8.17 4.93
C LYS A 356 -16.43 -9.55 4.28
N GLY A 357 -15.35 -9.79 3.54
CA GLY A 357 -15.02 -11.10 3.00
C GLY A 357 -15.85 -11.53 1.79
N ILE A 358 -16.17 -10.62 0.89
CA ILE A 358 -16.65 -10.98 -0.44
C ILE A 358 -15.47 -10.85 -1.40
N GLY A 359 -15.00 -11.96 -1.94
CA GLY A 359 -14.01 -12.00 -3.01
C GLY A 359 -14.70 -11.81 -4.37
N MET A 360 -14.03 -11.11 -5.28
CA MET A 360 -14.52 -10.87 -6.64
C MET A 360 -13.38 -10.91 -7.64
N CYS A 361 -13.71 -11.34 -8.85
CA CYS A 361 -12.91 -11.20 -10.06
C CYS A 361 -13.74 -10.54 -11.15
N LEU A 362 -13.21 -9.47 -11.73
CA LEU A 362 -13.84 -8.73 -12.82
C LEU A 362 -12.93 -8.70 -14.04
N ASP A 363 -13.52 -8.62 -15.23
CA ASP A 363 -12.83 -8.15 -16.43
C ASP A 363 -12.44 -6.67 -16.24
N ALA A 364 -11.17 -6.36 -16.26
CA ALA A 364 -10.66 -5.01 -15.96
C ALA A 364 -11.05 -3.97 -17.03
N ARG A 365 -11.28 -4.38 -18.28
CA ARG A 365 -11.62 -3.48 -19.38
C ARG A 365 -13.09 -3.05 -19.36
N THR A 366 -13.98 -3.95 -18.87
CA THR A 366 -15.43 -3.77 -18.97
C THR A 366 -16.13 -3.67 -17.62
N GLY A 367 -15.48 -4.08 -16.51
CA GLY A 367 -16.10 -4.22 -15.20
C GLY A 367 -17.05 -5.43 -15.08
N SER A 368 -17.11 -6.31 -16.09
CA SER A 368 -17.97 -7.49 -16.05
C SER A 368 -17.49 -8.50 -15.01
N GLU A 369 -18.41 -9.02 -14.21
CA GLU A 369 -18.13 -9.99 -13.15
C GLU A 369 -17.85 -11.37 -13.76
N HIS A 370 -16.69 -11.96 -13.40
CA HIS A 370 -16.38 -13.36 -13.65
C HIS A 370 -16.88 -14.26 -12.52
N TRP A 371 -16.60 -13.86 -11.26
CA TRP A 371 -17.11 -14.52 -10.09
C TRP A 371 -17.21 -13.57 -8.88
N LYS A 372 -18.11 -13.92 -7.98
CA LYS A 372 -18.32 -13.28 -6.68
C LYS A 372 -18.63 -14.34 -5.64
N GLU A 373 -17.75 -14.50 -4.65
CA GLU A 373 -17.82 -15.58 -3.69
C GLU A 373 -17.57 -15.12 -2.25
N ARG A 374 -18.12 -15.83 -1.29
CA ARG A 374 -17.88 -15.59 0.13
C ARG A 374 -16.53 -16.17 0.53
N VAL A 375 -15.61 -15.29 0.92
CA VAL A 375 -14.35 -15.63 1.59
C VAL A 375 -14.53 -15.20 3.04
N GLU A 376 -14.56 -16.14 3.97
CA GLU A 376 -14.84 -15.87 5.38
C GLU A 376 -13.83 -14.90 5.99
N GLY A 377 -14.27 -14.16 7.04
CA GLY A 377 -13.45 -13.18 7.77
C GLY A 377 -13.70 -11.73 7.41
N ASN A 378 -13.01 -10.84 8.13
CA ASN A 378 -12.95 -9.41 7.87
C ASN A 378 -11.56 -9.05 7.34
N TYR A 379 -11.48 -8.06 6.44
CA TYR A 379 -10.22 -7.75 5.77
C TYR A 379 -9.85 -6.26 5.89
N SER A 380 -8.59 -6.01 6.18
CA SER A 380 -7.92 -4.68 6.10
C SER A 380 -6.63 -4.77 5.28
N ALA A 381 -5.87 -5.86 5.46
CA ALA A 381 -4.68 -6.14 4.68
C ALA A 381 -5.02 -6.28 3.19
N SER A 382 -4.17 -5.71 2.34
CA SER A 382 -4.28 -5.87 0.89
C SER A 382 -3.81 -7.26 0.46
N PRO A 383 -4.43 -7.87 -0.56
CA PRO A 383 -4.04 -9.18 -1.07
C PRO A 383 -2.65 -9.14 -1.72
N LEU A 384 -2.02 -10.32 -1.75
CA LEU A 384 -0.74 -10.59 -2.40
C LEU A 384 -0.95 -11.57 -3.55
N TYR A 385 -0.36 -11.28 -4.71
CA TYR A 385 -0.26 -12.21 -5.82
C TYR A 385 1.14 -12.82 -5.90
N ALA A 386 1.21 -14.15 -6.01
CA ALA A 386 2.46 -14.87 -6.26
C ALA A 386 2.18 -16.20 -6.98
N ASN A 387 2.90 -16.48 -8.04
CA ASN A 387 2.88 -17.77 -8.75
C ASN A 387 1.46 -18.29 -9.09
N GLY A 388 0.63 -17.44 -9.69
CA GLY A 388 -0.74 -17.79 -10.10
C GLY A 388 -1.75 -17.89 -8.94
N ARG A 389 -1.39 -17.43 -7.74
CA ARG A 389 -2.20 -17.51 -6.53
C ARG A 389 -2.37 -16.16 -5.86
N ILE A 390 -3.52 -15.97 -5.22
CA ILE A 390 -3.86 -14.78 -4.45
C ILE A 390 -4.01 -15.19 -2.99
N TYR A 391 -3.27 -14.51 -2.12
CA TYR A 391 -3.28 -14.72 -0.66
C TYR A 391 -4.07 -13.59 -0.02
N LEU A 392 -5.10 -13.94 0.75
CA LEU A 392 -6.04 -13.03 1.42
C LEU A 392 -5.87 -13.17 2.93
N PHE A 393 -5.52 -12.09 3.63
CA PHE A 393 -5.15 -12.07 5.05
C PHE A 393 -6.25 -11.41 5.88
N SER A 394 -6.93 -12.18 6.74
CA SER A 394 -8.06 -11.68 7.54
C SER A 394 -7.65 -11.11 8.90
N GLN A 395 -8.50 -10.26 9.45
CA GLN A 395 -8.32 -9.69 10.79
C GLN A 395 -8.40 -10.74 11.91
N GLU A 396 -8.86 -11.94 11.61
CA GLU A 396 -8.95 -13.07 12.54
C GLU A 396 -7.71 -13.99 12.50
N GLY A 397 -6.67 -13.60 11.75
CA GLY A 397 -5.43 -14.37 11.64
C GLY A 397 -5.49 -15.51 10.63
N THR A 398 -6.55 -15.61 9.85
CA THR A 398 -6.68 -16.61 8.79
C THR A 398 -6.18 -16.05 7.46
N THR A 399 -5.42 -16.88 6.73
CA THR A 399 -5.04 -16.61 5.35
C THR A 399 -5.72 -17.62 4.44
N VAL A 400 -6.49 -17.12 3.49
CA VAL A 400 -7.11 -17.94 2.43
C VAL A 400 -6.31 -17.75 1.15
N VAL A 401 -5.99 -18.85 0.46
CA VAL A 401 -5.31 -18.83 -0.83
C VAL A 401 -6.28 -19.29 -1.91
N VAL A 402 -6.40 -18.49 -2.98
CA VAL A 402 -7.24 -18.81 -4.14
C VAL A 402 -6.39 -18.78 -5.42
N ASN A 403 -6.79 -19.54 -6.44
CA ASN A 403 -6.16 -19.42 -7.75
C ASN A 403 -6.54 -18.09 -8.42
N ALA A 404 -5.56 -17.45 -9.07
CA ALA A 404 -5.79 -16.27 -9.91
C ALA A 404 -6.38 -16.74 -11.26
N SER A 405 -7.72 -16.89 -11.31
CA SER A 405 -8.42 -17.38 -12.50
C SER A 405 -9.83 -16.79 -12.60
N LYS A 406 -10.44 -16.93 -13.78
CA LYS A 406 -11.84 -16.52 -14.04
C LYS A 406 -12.89 -17.44 -13.39
N GLN A 407 -12.46 -18.44 -12.67
CA GLN A 407 -13.31 -19.33 -11.86
C GLN A 407 -12.76 -19.37 -10.45
N PHE A 408 -13.63 -19.20 -9.46
CA PHE A 408 -13.22 -19.25 -8.06
C PHE A 408 -12.77 -20.64 -7.66
N GLU A 409 -11.57 -20.73 -7.10
CA GLU A 409 -11.02 -21.96 -6.54
C GLU A 409 -10.18 -21.64 -5.30
N LYS A 410 -10.66 -22.05 -4.13
CA LYS A 410 -9.90 -22.00 -2.88
C LYS A 410 -8.94 -23.19 -2.83
N VAL A 411 -7.65 -22.93 -2.71
CA VAL A 411 -6.61 -23.98 -2.74
C VAL A 411 -5.98 -24.26 -1.40
N ALA A 412 -6.01 -23.30 -0.46
CA ALA A 412 -5.45 -23.50 0.88
C ALA A 412 -6.05 -22.54 1.91
N GLU A 413 -5.85 -22.88 3.19
CA GLU A 413 -6.16 -22.04 4.33
C GLU A 413 -5.15 -22.27 5.44
N SER A 414 -4.66 -21.19 6.04
CA SER A 414 -3.66 -21.19 7.10
C SER A 414 -4.04 -20.22 8.20
N THR A 415 -3.59 -20.46 9.44
CA THR A 415 -3.93 -19.62 10.59
C THR A 415 -2.69 -19.35 11.42
N LEU A 416 -2.55 -18.11 11.90
CA LEU A 416 -1.57 -17.68 12.90
C LEU A 416 -2.28 -16.97 14.05
N ASP A 417 -1.58 -16.84 15.18
CA ASP A 417 -2.06 -16.07 16.33
C ASP A 417 -2.03 -14.57 16.02
N GLY A 418 -3.12 -13.88 16.34
CA GLY A 418 -3.30 -12.45 16.09
C GLY A 418 -3.84 -12.13 14.70
N GLY A 419 -4.36 -10.92 14.54
CA GLY A 419 -5.04 -10.46 13.34
C GLY A 419 -4.10 -9.79 12.32
N PHE A 420 -4.51 -9.76 11.05
CA PHE A 420 -3.75 -9.07 10.00
C PHE A 420 -4.41 -7.73 9.64
N MET A 421 -3.80 -6.65 10.11
CA MET A 421 -4.12 -5.29 9.65
C MET A 421 -3.12 -4.81 8.59
N ALA A 422 -1.85 -5.17 8.76
CA ALA A 422 -0.77 -4.90 7.82
C ALA A 422 -0.81 -5.82 6.61
N SER A 423 -0.46 -5.30 5.43
CA SER A 423 -0.30 -6.13 4.23
C SER A 423 1.03 -6.88 4.26
N PRO A 424 1.12 -8.05 3.61
CA PRO A 424 2.33 -8.88 3.63
C PRO A 424 3.47 -8.29 2.81
N ALA A 425 4.67 -8.85 3.02
CA ALA A 425 5.85 -8.62 2.21
C ALA A 425 6.47 -9.95 1.77
N VAL A 426 7.19 -9.94 0.66
CA VAL A 426 7.91 -11.10 0.13
C VAL A 426 9.36 -10.73 -0.17
N ALA A 427 10.29 -11.55 0.26
CA ALA A 427 11.69 -11.43 -0.16
C ALA A 427 12.34 -12.81 -0.31
N GLY A 428 12.89 -13.07 -1.47
CA GLY A 428 13.31 -14.41 -1.87
C GLY A 428 12.11 -15.37 -1.90
N ASP A 429 12.24 -16.51 -1.27
CA ASP A 429 11.22 -17.55 -1.18
C ASP A 429 10.41 -17.49 0.14
N ALA A 430 10.50 -16.40 0.89
CA ALA A 430 9.84 -16.25 2.19
C ALA A 430 8.77 -15.17 2.17
N LEU A 431 7.66 -15.47 2.85
CA LEU A 431 6.57 -14.53 3.16
C LEU A 431 6.81 -13.94 4.55
N PHE A 432 6.63 -12.63 4.67
CA PHE A 432 6.72 -11.89 5.91
C PHE A 432 5.37 -11.26 6.23
N VAL A 433 4.81 -11.59 7.38
CA VAL A 433 3.52 -11.06 7.82
C VAL A 433 3.64 -10.46 9.21
N ARG A 434 2.96 -9.35 9.41
CA ARG A 434 2.82 -8.69 10.71
C ARG A 434 1.41 -8.91 11.22
N THR A 435 1.30 -9.50 12.41
CA THR A 435 0.06 -9.53 13.19
C THR A 435 0.00 -8.33 14.14
N ASP A 436 -1.02 -8.26 14.97
CA ASP A 436 -1.18 -7.20 15.97
C ASP A 436 0.02 -7.10 16.92
N THR A 437 0.70 -8.21 17.17
CA THR A 437 1.77 -8.30 18.17
C THR A 437 3.10 -8.83 17.66
N HIS A 438 3.12 -9.55 16.53
CA HIS A 438 4.31 -10.25 16.06
C HIS A 438 4.61 -10.05 14.58
N LEU A 439 5.88 -10.17 14.24
CA LEU A 439 6.38 -10.34 12.88
C LEU A 439 6.78 -11.79 12.68
N TYR A 440 6.38 -12.38 11.56
CA TYR A 440 6.67 -13.77 11.19
C TYR A 440 7.46 -13.84 9.90
N ARG A 441 8.34 -14.82 9.78
CA ARG A 441 8.89 -15.32 8.53
C ARG A 441 8.35 -16.71 8.27
N ILE A 442 7.73 -16.87 7.11
CA ILE A 442 7.07 -18.11 6.67
C ILE A 442 7.77 -18.56 5.39
N GLU A 443 8.27 -19.80 5.40
CA GLU A 443 8.96 -20.42 4.25
C GLU A 443 8.82 -21.94 4.31
N GLU A 444 8.89 -22.62 3.16
CA GLU A 444 8.95 -24.09 3.14
C GLU A 444 10.23 -24.58 3.80
N LYS A 445 10.09 -25.57 4.67
CA LYS A 445 11.20 -26.25 5.38
C LYS A 445 11.56 -27.54 4.68
#